data_a6f9d742fa1009ba61c580d9d18eeea4
#
_entry.id   a6f9d742fa1009ba61c580d9d18eeea4
#
_cell.length_a   1.000
_cell.length_b   1.000
_cell.length_c   1.000
_cell.angle_alpha   90.00
_cell.angle_beta   90.00
_cell.angle_gamma   90.00
#
_symmetry.space_group_name_H-M   'P 1'
#
loop_
_entity.id
_entity.type
_entity.pdbx_description
1 polymer ?
#
loop_
_entity_poly.entity_id
_entity_poly.type
_entity_poly.pdbx_seq_one_letter_code
_entity_poly.pdbx_strand_id
1 'polypeptide(L)'
;RMKKIKSLEHKAGIWLDQETAYIVHMEGDAVGKVEGLISDVESRARMAGEGKVYARFGHTFLDNQEKTQHRQNNQRKSFFKEILGHLHGVNFLYLFGPGKARYGLHHLIEKDQQLAGHVVAFEAADRMNKREAVAATLAYFTGDQFKQYKKDRRKALKAAL
;
A
#
# COMPACT_ATOMS: atom_id res chain seq x y z
N ARG A 1 -14.26 31.60 1.68
CA ARG A 1 -15.11 30.76 0.89
C ARG A 1 -14.37 29.89 -0.07
N MET A 2 -13.73 30.51 -1.04
CA MET A 2 -12.91 29.79 -2.00
C MET A 2 -11.77 29.05 -1.32
N LYS A 3 -11.33 29.52 -0.19
CA LYS A 3 -10.27 28.89 0.57
C LYS A 3 -10.60 27.47 0.99
N LYS A 4 -11.88 27.20 1.23
CA LYS A 4 -12.31 25.88 1.65
C LYS A 4 -12.04 24.81 0.60
N ILE A 5 -12.02 25.19 -0.66
CA ILE A 5 -11.74 24.26 -1.73
C ILE A 5 -10.30 23.79 -1.70
N LYS A 6 -9.37 24.68 -1.28
CA LYS A 6 -7.96 24.33 -1.20
C LYS A 6 -7.65 23.32 -0.12
N SER A 7 -8.49 23.23 0.92
CA SER A 7 -8.26 22.30 2.01
C SER A 7 -8.70 20.88 1.66
N LEU A 8 -9.16 20.65 0.45
CA LEU A 8 -9.65 19.34 0.02
C LEU A 8 -8.56 18.42 -0.54
N GLU A 9 -7.30 18.78 -0.37
CA GLU A 9 -6.21 17.85 -0.71
C GLU A 9 -6.25 16.66 0.23
N HIS A 10 -6.37 15.48 -0.34
CA HIS A 10 -6.43 14.26 0.43
C HIS A 10 -5.07 13.56 0.41
N LYS A 11 -4.56 13.30 1.58
CA LYS A 11 -3.26 12.64 1.76
C LYS A 11 -3.48 11.33 2.49
N ALA A 12 -2.74 10.30 2.12
CA ALA A 12 -2.81 9.04 2.83
C ALA A 12 -1.45 8.37 2.86
N GLY A 13 -1.13 7.77 3.99
CA GLY A 13 0.02 6.90 4.12
C GLY A 13 -0.46 5.47 4.15
N ILE A 14 0.27 4.60 3.47
CA ILE A 14 -0.05 3.18 3.43
C ILE A 14 1.19 2.40 3.82
N TRP A 15 1.12 1.77 4.99
CA TRP A 15 2.12 0.79 5.38
C TRP A 15 1.56 -0.58 5.06
N LEU A 16 2.35 -1.44 4.41
CA LEU A 16 1.88 -2.79 4.16
C LEU A 16 3.04 -3.78 4.13
N ASP A 17 2.70 -5.01 4.52
CA ASP A 17 3.51 -6.18 4.24
C ASP A 17 2.62 -7.16 3.46
N GLN A 18 2.96 -8.44 3.45
CA GLN A 18 2.19 -9.42 2.67
C GLN A 18 0.87 -9.81 3.31
N GLU A 19 0.68 -9.50 4.57
CA GLU A 19 -0.49 -9.95 5.33
C GLU A 19 -1.36 -8.82 5.86
N THR A 20 -0.77 -7.65 6.08
CA THR A 20 -1.45 -6.55 6.76
C THR A 20 -1.19 -5.23 6.05
N ALA A 21 -2.17 -4.35 6.08
CA ALA A 21 -1.99 -2.98 5.60
C ALA A 21 -2.67 -2.02 6.58
N TYR A 22 -2.03 -0.88 6.80
CA TYR A 22 -2.62 0.22 7.55
C TYR A 22 -2.73 1.40 6.61
N ILE A 23 -3.93 1.94 6.47
CA ILE A 23 -4.19 3.09 5.61
C ILE A 23 -4.54 4.26 6.52
N VAL A 24 -3.69 5.27 6.50
CA VAL A 24 -3.81 6.43 7.38
C VAL A 24 -4.19 7.63 6.53
N HIS A 25 -5.43 8.08 6.66
CA HIS A 25 -5.91 9.25 5.94
C HIS A 25 -5.61 10.51 6.73
N MET A 26 -5.11 11.53 6.04
CA MET A 26 -4.82 12.82 6.65
C MET A 26 -5.90 13.82 6.29
N GLU A 27 -6.26 14.63 7.28
CA GLU A 27 -7.16 15.76 7.07
C GLU A 27 -6.37 17.01 7.40
N GLY A 28 -5.88 17.72 6.38
CA GLY A 28 -4.94 18.81 6.58
C GLY A 28 -3.67 18.25 7.20
N ASP A 29 -3.26 18.79 8.32
CA ASP A 29 -2.07 18.35 9.04
C ASP A 29 -2.37 17.40 10.20
N ALA A 30 -3.60 16.91 10.29
CA ALA A 30 -4.02 16.00 11.34
C ALA A 30 -4.43 14.66 10.76
N VAL A 31 -4.33 13.64 11.58
CA VAL A 31 -4.78 12.29 11.21
C VAL A 31 -6.30 12.22 11.30
N GLY A 32 -6.92 11.76 10.23
CA GLY A 32 -8.35 11.49 10.22
C GLY A 32 -8.62 10.02 10.42
N LYS A 33 -9.13 9.36 9.39
CA LYS A 33 -9.51 7.95 9.45
C LYS A 33 -8.29 7.03 9.33
N VAL A 34 -8.26 5.96 10.11
CA VAL A 34 -7.22 4.93 10.03
C VAL A 34 -7.88 3.58 9.84
N GLU A 35 -7.46 2.85 8.82
CA GLU A 35 -8.04 1.55 8.49
C GLU A 35 -6.98 0.46 8.52
N GLY A 36 -7.32 -0.69 9.09
CA GLY A 36 -6.46 -1.87 9.07
C GLY A 36 -7.09 -2.95 8.23
N LEU A 37 -6.30 -3.54 7.33
CA LEU A 37 -6.75 -4.61 6.46
C LEU A 37 -5.86 -5.82 6.65
N ILE A 38 -6.45 -7.00 6.56
CA ILE A 38 -5.73 -8.26 6.70
C ILE A 38 -5.96 -9.08 5.44
N SER A 39 -4.87 -9.60 4.90
CA SER A 39 -4.92 -10.43 3.69
C SER A 39 -5.40 -11.84 4.02
N ASP A 40 -6.07 -12.46 3.05
CA ASP A 40 -6.48 -13.86 3.14
C ASP A 40 -5.43 -14.82 2.61
N VAL A 41 -4.21 -14.35 2.35
CA VAL A 41 -3.15 -15.20 1.83
C VAL A 41 -2.83 -16.33 2.81
N GLU A 42 -2.75 -17.56 2.30
CA GLU A 42 -2.47 -18.73 3.10
C GLU A 42 -1.10 -18.66 3.75
N SER A 43 -1.01 -19.12 5.01
CA SER A 43 0.22 -19.12 5.75
C SER A 43 1.18 -20.21 5.26
N ARG A 44 2.47 -19.98 5.45
CA ARG A 44 3.49 -20.99 5.12
C ARG A 44 3.36 -22.26 5.94
N ALA A 45 2.96 -22.12 7.19
CA ALA A 45 2.82 -23.26 8.07
C ALA A 45 1.81 -24.26 7.52
N ARG A 46 0.71 -23.76 7.01
CA ARG A 46 -0.32 -24.60 6.40
C ARG A 46 0.23 -25.30 5.16
N MET A 47 0.94 -24.61 4.33
CA MET A 47 1.53 -25.17 3.13
C MET A 47 2.54 -26.27 3.47
N ALA A 48 3.37 -26.05 4.46
CA ALA A 48 4.36 -27.04 4.88
C ALA A 48 3.69 -28.34 5.34
N GLY A 49 2.61 -28.23 6.08
CA GLY A 49 1.88 -29.39 6.52
C GLY A 49 1.28 -30.18 5.36
N GLU A 50 0.69 -29.50 4.42
CA GLU A 50 0.12 -30.11 3.23
C GLU A 50 1.19 -30.74 2.35
N GLY A 51 2.34 -30.10 2.25
CA GLY A 51 3.44 -30.60 1.46
C GLY A 51 3.94 -31.95 1.91
N LYS A 52 3.96 -32.21 3.20
CA LYS A 52 4.39 -33.48 3.72
C LYS A 52 3.52 -34.64 3.24
N VAL A 53 2.23 -34.40 3.14
CA VAL A 53 1.29 -35.43 2.70
C VAL A 53 1.54 -35.78 1.22
N TYR A 54 1.76 -34.82 0.40
CA TYR A 54 1.89 -34.98 -1.05
C TYR A 54 3.30 -35.32 -1.49
N ALA A 55 4.30 -35.13 -0.68
CA ALA A 55 5.67 -35.45 -1.04
C ALA A 55 5.85 -36.91 -1.43
N ARG A 56 5.01 -37.78 -0.86
CA ARG A 56 5.02 -39.21 -1.16
C ARG A 56 4.76 -39.50 -2.64
N PHE A 57 3.97 -38.66 -3.28
CA PHE A 57 3.53 -38.86 -4.66
C PHE A 57 4.14 -37.86 -5.63
N GLY A 58 5.27 -37.28 -5.33
CA GLY A 58 6.01 -36.39 -6.19
C GLY A 58 5.22 -35.55 -7.19
N HIS A 59 4.63 -36.23 -8.17
CA HIS A 59 3.86 -35.57 -9.21
C HIS A 59 2.65 -34.79 -8.65
N THR A 60 1.90 -35.44 -7.78
CA THR A 60 0.75 -34.82 -7.13
C THR A 60 1.18 -33.64 -6.26
N PHE A 61 2.32 -33.78 -5.60
CA PHE A 61 2.88 -32.72 -4.77
C PHE A 61 3.15 -31.45 -5.59
N LEU A 62 3.77 -31.61 -6.76
CA LEU A 62 4.08 -30.46 -7.63
C LEU A 62 2.81 -29.77 -8.10
N ASP A 63 1.80 -30.55 -8.52
CA ASP A 63 0.53 -29.99 -8.97
C ASP A 63 -0.14 -29.19 -7.87
N ASN A 64 -0.09 -29.68 -6.63
CA ASN A 64 -0.70 -28.98 -5.50
C ASN A 64 0.08 -27.74 -5.14
N GLN A 65 1.39 -27.75 -5.30
CA GLN A 65 2.20 -26.56 -5.08
C GLN A 65 1.82 -25.46 -6.05
N GLU A 66 1.68 -25.79 -7.33
CA GLU A 66 1.29 -24.83 -8.35
C GLU A 66 -0.07 -24.24 -8.07
N LYS A 67 -1.05 -25.08 -7.72
CA LYS A 67 -2.39 -24.60 -7.39
C LYS A 67 -2.37 -23.67 -6.18
N THR A 68 -1.59 -24.01 -5.17
CA THR A 68 -1.45 -23.18 -3.98
C THR A 68 -0.80 -21.85 -4.32
N GLN A 69 0.21 -21.89 -5.18
CA GLN A 69 0.89 -20.68 -5.63
C GLN A 69 -0.07 -19.74 -6.36
N HIS A 70 -0.86 -20.27 -7.28
CA HIS A 70 -1.85 -19.49 -8.00
C HIS A 70 -2.90 -18.89 -7.07
N ARG A 71 -3.35 -19.67 -6.10
CA ARG A 71 -4.33 -19.20 -5.14
C ARG A 71 -3.78 -18.05 -4.31
N GLN A 72 -2.53 -18.19 -3.85
CA GLN A 72 -1.88 -17.11 -3.10
C GLN A 72 -1.72 -15.85 -3.92
N ASN A 73 -1.34 -15.99 -5.20
CA ASN A 73 -1.19 -14.84 -6.08
C ASN A 73 -2.51 -14.12 -6.29
N ASN A 74 -3.59 -14.89 -6.45
CA ASN A 74 -4.93 -14.30 -6.60
C ASN A 74 -5.38 -13.60 -5.32
N GLN A 75 -5.06 -14.18 -4.16
CA GLN A 75 -5.39 -13.58 -2.88
C GLN A 75 -4.63 -12.27 -2.67
N ARG A 76 -3.37 -12.20 -3.09
CA ARG A 76 -2.59 -10.96 -3.03
C ARG A 76 -3.19 -9.88 -3.90
N LYS A 77 -3.59 -10.25 -5.11
CA LYS A 77 -4.24 -9.30 -6.01
C LYS A 77 -5.53 -8.77 -5.41
N SER A 78 -6.32 -9.65 -4.80
CA SER A 78 -7.56 -9.25 -4.13
C SER A 78 -7.28 -8.30 -2.98
N PHE A 79 -6.24 -8.60 -2.20
CA PHE A 79 -5.82 -7.75 -1.08
C PHE A 79 -5.42 -6.36 -1.58
N PHE A 80 -4.61 -6.31 -2.62
CA PHE A 80 -4.17 -5.03 -3.18
C PHE A 80 -5.35 -4.24 -3.76
N LYS A 81 -6.29 -4.92 -4.41
CA LYS A 81 -7.50 -4.25 -4.92
C LYS A 81 -8.36 -3.71 -3.80
N GLU A 82 -8.44 -4.43 -2.70
CA GLU A 82 -9.16 -3.95 -1.53
C GLU A 82 -8.52 -2.67 -1.00
N ILE A 83 -7.19 -2.66 -0.91
CA ILE A 83 -6.47 -1.46 -0.50
C ILE A 83 -6.79 -0.29 -1.42
N LEU A 84 -6.73 -0.53 -2.74
CA LEU A 84 -7.04 0.53 -3.71
C LEU A 84 -8.44 1.09 -3.52
N GLY A 85 -9.39 0.25 -3.13
CA GLY A 85 -10.75 0.68 -2.88
C GLY A 85 -10.88 1.72 -1.77
N HIS A 86 -9.91 1.77 -0.86
CA HIS A 86 -9.89 2.75 0.22
C HIS A 86 -9.16 4.03 -0.14
N LEU A 87 -8.66 4.14 -1.37
CA LEU A 87 -7.84 5.28 -1.78
C LEU A 87 -8.53 6.25 -2.73
N HIS A 88 -9.83 6.12 -2.89
CA HIS A 88 -10.59 7.01 -3.78
C HIS A 88 -10.44 8.46 -3.33
N GLY A 89 -10.14 9.32 -4.27
CA GLY A 89 -10.00 10.74 -4.00
C GLY A 89 -8.70 11.16 -3.34
N VAL A 90 -7.79 10.22 -3.09
CA VAL A 90 -6.50 10.57 -2.48
C VAL A 90 -5.59 11.17 -3.54
N ASN A 91 -5.01 12.33 -3.23
CA ASN A 91 -4.15 13.08 -4.15
C ASN A 91 -2.67 12.80 -3.93
N PHE A 92 -2.27 12.50 -2.70
CA PHE A 92 -0.87 12.26 -2.34
C PHE A 92 -0.78 10.97 -1.52
N LEU A 93 0.02 10.04 -2.00
CA LEU A 93 0.20 8.74 -1.37
C LEU A 93 1.64 8.57 -0.88
N TYR A 94 1.78 8.23 0.39
CA TYR A 94 3.06 7.85 0.96
C TYR A 94 3.02 6.34 1.18
N LEU A 95 3.79 5.59 0.39
CA LEU A 95 3.75 4.13 0.39
C LEU A 95 5.03 3.58 1.01
N PHE A 96 4.89 2.79 2.06
CA PHE A 96 6.05 2.29 2.79
C PHE A 96 5.79 0.91 3.41
N GLY A 97 6.87 0.21 3.73
CA GLY A 97 6.76 -1.10 4.37
C GLY A 97 7.95 -1.98 4.06
N PRO A 98 8.00 -3.15 4.69
CA PRO A 98 9.09 -4.08 4.49
C PRO A 98 8.88 -4.95 3.25
N GLY A 99 9.96 -5.55 2.78
CA GLY A 99 9.89 -6.56 1.73
C GLY A 99 9.36 -6.05 0.40
N LYS A 100 8.67 -6.93 -0.29
CA LYS A 100 8.27 -6.68 -1.67
C LYS A 100 6.80 -6.30 -1.86
N ALA A 101 5.98 -6.38 -0.82
CA ALA A 101 4.55 -6.14 -0.98
C ALA A 101 4.26 -4.74 -1.53
N ARG A 102 5.00 -3.74 -1.07
CA ARG A 102 4.77 -2.37 -1.54
C ARG A 102 5.02 -2.20 -3.04
N TYR A 103 5.93 -3.00 -3.61
CA TYR A 103 6.16 -2.96 -5.06
C TYR A 103 4.94 -3.45 -5.83
N GLY A 104 4.32 -4.52 -5.36
CA GLY A 104 3.11 -5.04 -5.99
C GLY A 104 1.97 -4.05 -5.96
N LEU A 105 1.77 -3.42 -4.83
CA LEU A 105 0.74 -2.40 -4.70
C LEU A 105 1.06 -1.18 -5.57
N HIS A 106 2.30 -0.73 -5.56
CA HIS A 106 2.74 0.40 -6.39
C HIS A 106 2.47 0.15 -7.87
N HIS A 107 2.75 -1.06 -8.32
CA HIS A 107 2.51 -1.46 -9.70
C HIS A 107 1.03 -1.32 -10.08
N LEU A 108 0.13 -1.75 -9.20
CA LEU A 108 -1.30 -1.61 -9.44
C LEU A 108 -1.76 -0.16 -9.38
N ILE A 109 -1.19 0.63 -8.47
CA ILE A 109 -1.51 2.06 -8.38
C ILE A 109 -1.18 2.76 -9.70
N GLU A 110 -0.02 2.44 -10.30
CA GLU A 110 0.39 3.09 -11.54
C GLU A 110 -0.44 2.69 -12.75
N LYS A 111 -1.18 1.59 -12.63
CA LYS A 111 -2.13 1.18 -13.67
C LYS A 111 -3.53 1.73 -13.46
N ASP A 112 -3.80 2.30 -12.30
CA ASP A 112 -5.11 2.86 -12.00
C ASP A 112 -5.18 4.28 -12.54
N GLN A 113 -6.21 4.57 -13.33
CA GLN A 113 -6.34 5.87 -13.99
C GLN A 113 -6.46 7.03 -13.02
N GLN A 114 -7.04 6.80 -11.86
CA GLN A 114 -7.25 7.86 -10.88
C GLN A 114 -6.08 8.06 -9.94
N LEU A 115 -5.29 7.02 -9.73
CA LEU A 115 -4.21 7.05 -8.73
C LEU A 115 -2.81 7.13 -9.33
N ALA A 116 -2.67 6.85 -10.63
CA ALA A 116 -1.37 6.88 -11.28
C ALA A 116 -0.73 8.25 -11.10
N GLY A 117 0.55 8.26 -10.71
CA GLY A 117 1.28 9.49 -10.49
C GLY A 117 1.05 10.16 -9.14
N HIS A 118 0.21 9.57 -8.28
CA HIS A 118 -0.08 10.17 -6.98
C HIS A 118 0.85 9.69 -5.86
N VAL A 119 1.72 8.72 -6.10
CA VAL A 119 2.68 8.28 -5.09
C VAL A 119 3.79 9.32 -4.98
N VAL A 120 3.87 9.98 -3.84
CA VAL A 120 4.84 11.06 -3.62
C VAL A 120 6.11 10.55 -2.92
N ALA A 121 6.03 9.43 -2.23
CA ALA A 121 7.18 8.81 -1.61
C ALA A 121 6.96 7.30 -1.52
N PHE A 122 8.01 6.56 -1.73
CA PHE A 122 7.99 5.11 -1.79
C PHE A 122 9.24 4.61 -1.06
N GLU A 123 9.07 4.08 0.14
CA GLU A 123 10.20 3.81 1.01
C GLU A 123 10.14 2.44 1.64
N ALA A 124 11.33 1.85 1.86
CA ALA A 124 11.44 0.67 2.69
C ALA A 124 11.25 1.09 4.15
N ALA A 125 10.58 0.26 4.92
CA ALA A 125 10.38 0.52 6.33
C ALA A 125 10.28 -0.81 7.06
N ASP A 126 10.63 -0.82 8.32
CA ASP A 126 10.55 -2.01 9.14
C ASP A 126 9.11 -2.37 9.48
N ARG A 127 8.93 -3.54 10.09
CA ARG A 127 7.63 -3.91 10.61
C ARG A 127 7.17 -2.88 11.62
N MET A 128 5.91 -2.55 11.53
CA MET A 128 5.29 -1.53 12.39
C MET A 128 3.93 -2.00 12.86
N ASN A 129 3.53 -1.51 14.02
CA ASN A 129 2.14 -1.63 14.43
C ASN A 129 1.37 -0.42 13.88
N LYS A 130 0.07 -0.43 14.10
CA LYS A 130 -0.81 0.61 13.60
C LYS A 130 -0.40 2.00 14.09
N ARG A 131 -0.06 2.12 15.37
CA ARG A 131 0.34 3.39 15.97
C ARG A 131 1.60 3.94 15.32
N GLU A 132 2.57 3.08 15.06
CA GLU A 132 3.82 3.48 14.42
C GLU A 132 3.59 3.92 12.98
N ALA A 133 2.70 3.23 12.26
CA ALA A 133 2.36 3.60 10.89
C ALA A 133 1.68 4.97 10.85
N VAL A 134 0.81 5.25 11.83
CA VAL A 134 0.16 6.56 11.97
C VAL A 134 1.21 7.64 12.19
N ALA A 135 2.13 7.39 13.13
CA ALA A 135 3.18 8.37 13.44
C ALA A 135 4.08 8.64 12.24
N ALA A 136 4.43 7.59 11.49
CA ALA A 136 5.28 7.74 10.31
C ALA A 136 4.58 8.55 9.21
N THR A 137 3.30 8.30 9.01
CA THR A 137 2.51 9.04 8.02
C THR A 137 2.42 10.51 8.39
N LEU A 138 2.11 10.78 9.64
CA LEU A 138 2.02 12.15 10.12
C LEU A 138 3.35 12.88 9.96
N ALA A 139 4.45 12.22 10.35
CA ALA A 139 5.78 12.80 10.23
C ALA A 139 6.14 13.11 8.79
N TYR A 140 5.79 12.24 7.86
CA TYR A 140 6.09 12.49 6.46
C TYR A 140 5.33 13.70 5.93
N PHE A 141 4.01 13.75 6.12
CA PHE A 141 3.18 14.79 5.52
C PHE A 141 3.31 16.15 6.21
N THR A 142 3.80 16.20 7.44
CA THR A 142 4.07 17.48 8.11
C THR A 142 5.55 17.85 8.05
N GLY A 143 6.38 17.05 7.41
CA GLY A 143 7.82 17.26 7.35
C GLY A 143 8.28 18.03 6.14
N ASP A 144 9.59 18.28 6.10
CA ASP A 144 10.21 19.09 5.03
C ASP A 144 10.23 18.38 3.68
N GLN A 145 10.32 17.06 3.70
CA GLN A 145 10.35 16.27 2.46
C GLN A 145 9.11 16.48 1.62
N PHE A 146 7.95 16.41 2.24
CA PHE A 146 6.70 16.62 1.53
C PHE A 146 6.55 18.08 1.08
N LYS A 147 6.97 19.03 1.91
CA LYS A 147 6.94 20.44 1.52
C LYS A 147 7.80 20.67 0.29
N GLN A 148 8.97 20.06 0.24
CA GLN A 148 9.85 20.18 -0.92
C GLN A 148 9.24 19.51 -2.15
N TYR A 149 8.61 18.37 -1.99
CA TYR A 149 7.92 17.70 -3.08
C TYR A 149 6.86 18.63 -3.69
N LYS A 150 6.07 19.28 -2.86
CA LYS A 150 5.02 20.19 -3.33
C LYS A 150 5.60 21.39 -4.07
N LYS A 151 6.71 21.92 -3.58
CA LYS A 151 7.38 23.04 -4.26
C LYS A 151 7.90 22.63 -5.62
N ASP A 152 8.55 21.47 -5.70
CA ASP A 152 9.11 20.97 -6.95
C ASP A 152 8.00 20.70 -7.96
N ARG A 153 6.91 20.11 -7.52
CA ARG A 153 5.76 19.84 -8.37
C ARG A 153 5.17 21.14 -8.92
N ARG A 154 5.06 22.15 -8.06
CA ARG A 154 4.51 23.44 -8.47
C ARG A 154 5.37 24.08 -9.54
N LYS A 155 6.70 24.03 -9.37
CA LYS A 155 7.64 24.54 -10.35
C LYS A 155 7.51 23.80 -11.68
N ALA A 156 7.40 22.48 -11.62
CA ALA A 156 7.28 21.66 -12.83
C ALA A 156 5.99 22.01 -13.60
N LEU A 157 4.89 22.21 -12.88
CA LEU A 157 3.63 22.58 -13.51
C LEU A 157 3.71 23.96 -14.17
N LYS A 158 4.36 24.92 -13.53
CA LYS A 158 4.55 26.24 -14.11
C LYS A 158 5.42 26.20 -15.36
N ALA A 159 6.47 25.39 -15.32
CA ALA A 159 7.37 25.24 -16.46
C ALA A 159 6.68 24.61 -17.66
N ALA A 160 5.66 23.78 -17.43
CA ALA A 160 4.93 23.11 -18.49
C ALA A 160 3.92 24.04 -19.16
N LEU A 161 3.58 25.15 -18.55
CA LEU A 161 2.67 26.13 -19.15
C LEU A 161 3.40 27.02 -20.11
#